data_6aa07ba38b3a7463c264b6352043750c
#
_entry.id   6aa07ba38b3a7463c264b6352043750c
#
_cell.length_a   1.000
_cell.length_b   1.000
_cell.length_c   1.000
_cell.angle_alpha   90.00
_cell.angle_beta   90.00
_cell.angle_gamma   90.00
#
_symmetry.space_group_name_H-M   'P 1'
#
loop_
_entity.id
_entity.type
_entity.pdbx_description
1 polymer ?
#
loop_
_entity_poly.entity_id
_entity_poly.type
_entity_poly.pdbx_seq_one_letter_code
_entity_poly.pdbx_strand_id
1 'polypeptide(L)'
;ASKRKPDSVNELFTDFTWLINWPKWLDTPFMHWINKGWRGFIADYGLIFDAIGYGLLRGYTELKGVIVQAPWPVVIIGVIAITYFTSGRKIGTTVFVGFCTFFIGFLNPRFWDKAIETTTMVVIGIAICIIIGIPIGIAMARSEKVRNAILPILDTMQVIPAFCYLIPGIILFGLGAIPAIISIFIYACPPLIRLTDLGIR
;
A
#
# COMPACT_ATOMS: atom_id res chain seq x y z
N ALA A 1 -23.40 -40.99 -40.69
CA ALA A 1 -22.53 -40.64 -39.59
C ALA A 1 -23.37 -39.92 -38.52
N SER A 2 -23.83 -40.70 -37.50
CA SER A 2 -24.59 -40.19 -36.38
C SER A 2 -23.67 -39.34 -35.48
N LYS A 3 -23.95 -38.05 -35.35
CA LYS A 3 -23.35 -37.17 -34.34
C LYS A 3 -23.89 -37.65 -32.99
N ARG A 4 -23.03 -38.34 -32.23
CA ARG A 4 -23.32 -38.68 -30.83
C ARG A 4 -23.49 -37.35 -30.06
N LYS A 5 -24.62 -37.18 -29.36
CA LYS A 5 -24.81 -36.08 -28.42
C LYS A 5 -23.76 -36.23 -27.30
N PRO A 6 -23.12 -35.19 -26.84
CA PRO A 6 -22.21 -35.29 -25.70
C PRO A 6 -22.97 -35.68 -24.45
N ASP A 7 -22.58 -36.78 -23.81
CA ASP A 7 -23.31 -37.41 -22.72
C ASP A 7 -23.02 -36.74 -21.34
N SER A 8 -22.11 -35.78 -21.29
CA SER A 8 -21.82 -35.01 -20.07
C SER A 8 -21.33 -33.57 -20.36
N VAL A 9 -21.60 -32.67 -19.41
CA VAL A 9 -21.12 -31.29 -19.48
C VAL A 9 -19.59 -31.22 -19.64
N ASN A 10 -18.86 -32.21 -19.13
CA ASN A 10 -17.42 -32.31 -19.27
C ASN A 10 -16.94 -32.56 -20.70
N GLU A 11 -17.70 -33.29 -21.53
CA GLU A 11 -17.37 -33.51 -22.93
C GLU A 11 -17.57 -32.25 -23.78
N LEU A 12 -18.50 -31.39 -23.41
CA LEU A 12 -18.70 -30.08 -24.06
C LEU A 12 -17.49 -29.15 -23.87
N PHE A 13 -16.76 -29.29 -22.76
CA PHE A 13 -15.59 -28.48 -22.45
C PHE A 13 -14.27 -29.08 -22.96
N THR A 14 -14.24 -30.37 -23.36
CA THR A 14 -13.00 -30.98 -23.91
C THR A 14 -12.58 -30.38 -25.24
N ASP A 15 -13.54 -29.95 -26.06
CA ASP A 15 -13.26 -29.29 -27.35
C ASP A 15 -12.78 -27.84 -27.19
N PHE A 16 -12.92 -27.27 -26.00
CA PHE A 16 -12.49 -25.91 -25.64
C PHE A 16 -11.31 -25.89 -24.68
N THR A 17 -10.57 -26.99 -24.56
CA THR A 17 -9.42 -27.11 -23.68
C THR A 17 -8.35 -26.05 -23.96
N TRP A 18 -8.25 -25.57 -25.20
CA TRP A 18 -7.36 -24.47 -25.60
C TRP A 18 -7.78 -23.10 -25.03
N LEU A 19 -9.07 -22.91 -24.68
CA LEU A 19 -9.55 -21.70 -23.98
C LEU A 19 -9.33 -21.76 -22.48
N ILE A 20 -9.32 -22.98 -21.92
CA ILE A 20 -9.14 -23.21 -20.47
C ILE A 20 -7.66 -23.35 -20.13
N ASN A 21 -6.91 -24.04 -20.98
CA ASN A 21 -5.48 -24.24 -20.84
C ASN A 21 -4.72 -23.29 -21.75
N TRP A 22 -3.82 -22.49 -21.16
CA TRP A 22 -2.95 -21.61 -21.93
C TRP A 22 -2.17 -22.45 -22.97
N PRO A 23 -2.23 -22.06 -24.28
CA PRO A 23 -1.56 -22.83 -25.32
C PRO A 23 -0.05 -22.87 -25.10
N LYS A 24 0.55 -24.07 -25.01
CA LYS A 24 1.98 -24.24 -24.78
C LYS A 24 2.88 -23.59 -25.82
N TRP A 25 2.37 -23.36 -27.06
CA TRP A 25 3.10 -22.66 -28.11
C TRP A 25 3.20 -21.14 -27.87
N LEU A 26 2.36 -20.57 -26.97
CA LEU A 26 2.45 -19.21 -26.47
C LEU A 26 3.36 -19.09 -25.23
N ASP A 27 3.88 -20.20 -24.71
CA ASP A 27 4.93 -20.22 -23.69
C ASP A 27 6.23 -19.69 -24.34
N THR A 28 6.32 -18.38 -24.40
CA THR A 28 7.41 -17.68 -25.03
C THR A 28 8.65 -17.71 -24.13
N PRO A 29 9.88 -17.76 -24.72
CA PRO A 29 11.12 -17.59 -23.96
C PRO A 29 11.15 -16.31 -23.13
N PHE A 30 10.26 -15.35 -23.39
CA PHE A 30 10.07 -14.08 -22.70
C PHE A 30 9.76 -14.29 -21.19
N MET A 31 8.85 -15.19 -20.85
CA MET A 31 8.55 -15.51 -19.43
C MET A 31 9.77 -16.12 -18.70
N HIS A 32 10.53 -16.94 -19.41
CA HIS A 32 11.76 -17.53 -18.86
C HIS A 32 12.85 -16.48 -18.64
N TRP A 33 12.98 -15.53 -19.58
CA TRP A 33 13.92 -14.42 -19.50
C TRP A 33 13.55 -13.46 -18.35
N ILE A 34 12.26 -13.09 -18.23
CA ILE A 34 11.77 -12.29 -17.11
C ILE A 34 12.03 -12.98 -15.77
N ASN A 35 11.68 -14.26 -15.65
CA ASN A 35 11.89 -15.02 -14.42
C ASN A 35 13.38 -15.14 -14.06
N LYS A 36 14.25 -15.34 -15.05
CA LYS A 36 15.70 -15.39 -14.82
C LYS A 36 16.24 -14.04 -14.37
N GLY A 37 15.84 -12.95 -15.02
CA GLY A 37 16.22 -11.58 -14.64
C GLY A 37 15.74 -11.23 -13.25
N TRP A 38 14.47 -11.57 -12.93
CA TRP A 38 13.88 -11.34 -11.63
C TRP A 38 14.59 -12.12 -10.49
N ARG A 39 14.90 -13.40 -10.71
CA ARG A 39 15.66 -14.20 -9.73
C ARG A 39 17.07 -13.66 -9.52
N GLY A 40 17.74 -13.22 -10.59
CA GLY A 40 19.05 -12.56 -10.49
C GLY A 40 18.96 -11.28 -9.67
N PHE A 41 17.98 -10.44 -9.94
CA PHE A 41 17.73 -9.21 -9.20
C PHE A 41 17.48 -9.47 -7.69
N ILE A 42 16.66 -10.46 -7.36
CA ILE A 42 16.43 -10.83 -5.95
C ILE A 42 17.70 -11.39 -5.31
N ALA A 43 18.49 -12.17 -6.04
CA ALA A 43 19.75 -12.73 -5.51
C ALA A 43 20.78 -11.64 -5.21
N ASP A 44 20.88 -10.63 -6.06
CA ASP A 44 21.85 -9.55 -5.91
C ASP A 44 21.45 -8.51 -4.84
N TYR A 45 20.15 -8.21 -4.74
CA TYR A 45 19.63 -7.16 -3.85
C TYR A 45 18.84 -7.70 -2.65
N GLY A 46 18.72 -9.02 -2.47
CA GLY A 46 17.92 -9.65 -1.42
C GLY A 46 18.26 -9.14 -0.02
N LEU A 47 19.54 -9.00 0.30
CA LEU A 47 19.98 -8.48 1.60
C LEU A 47 19.46 -7.05 1.88
N ILE A 48 19.36 -6.20 0.86
CA ILE A 48 18.84 -4.85 1.00
C ILE A 48 17.33 -4.89 1.25
N PHE A 49 16.60 -5.73 0.50
CA PHE A 49 15.16 -5.91 0.70
C PHE A 49 14.85 -6.51 2.06
N ASP A 50 15.63 -7.50 2.50
CA ASP A 50 15.48 -8.10 3.83
C ASP A 50 15.74 -7.08 4.94
N ALA A 51 16.76 -6.23 4.81
CA ALA A 51 17.05 -5.18 5.78
C ALA A 51 15.93 -4.14 5.84
N ILE A 52 15.41 -3.68 4.70
CA ILE A 52 14.27 -2.75 4.62
C ILE A 52 13.02 -3.43 5.23
N GLY A 53 12.74 -4.66 4.84
CA GLY A 53 11.61 -5.43 5.34
C GLY A 53 11.66 -5.61 6.86
N TYR A 54 12.82 -6.00 7.38
CA TYR A 54 13.02 -6.14 8.83
C TYR A 54 12.84 -4.82 9.58
N GLY A 55 13.40 -3.73 9.06
CA GLY A 55 13.25 -2.40 9.65
C GLY A 55 11.79 -1.94 9.71
N LEU A 56 11.06 -2.11 8.60
CA LEU A 56 9.63 -1.78 8.52
C LEU A 56 8.78 -2.67 9.42
N LEU A 57 9.05 -3.97 9.44
CA LEU A 57 8.33 -4.91 10.28
C LEU A 57 8.54 -4.62 11.77
N ARG A 58 9.77 -4.32 12.16
CA ARG A 58 10.09 -3.96 13.54
C ARG A 58 9.36 -2.67 13.94
N GLY A 59 9.45 -1.62 13.13
CA GLY A 59 8.72 -0.38 13.39
C GLY A 59 7.21 -0.59 13.50
N TYR A 60 6.66 -1.44 12.63
CA TYR A 60 5.24 -1.81 12.67
C TYR A 60 4.87 -2.56 13.95
N THR A 61 5.66 -3.57 14.34
CA THR A 61 5.36 -4.39 15.53
C THR A 61 5.49 -3.58 16.82
N GLU A 62 6.51 -2.74 16.94
CA GLU A 62 6.71 -1.87 18.11
C GLU A 62 5.55 -0.86 18.22
N LEU A 63 5.23 -0.14 17.15
CA LEU A 63 4.15 0.85 17.17
C LEU A 63 2.79 0.21 17.40
N LYS A 64 2.51 -0.92 16.73
CA LYS A 64 1.29 -1.70 16.97
C LYS A 64 1.20 -2.14 18.43
N GLY A 65 2.31 -2.63 19.01
CA GLY A 65 2.38 -3.03 20.40
C GLY A 65 1.99 -1.90 21.36
N VAL A 66 2.49 -0.69 21.14
CA VAL A 66 2.13 0.48 21.95
C VAL A 66 0.63 0.81 21.83
N ILE A 67 0.07 0.82 20.62
CA ILE A 67 -1.33 1.18 20.39
C ILE A 67 -2.29 0.09 20.94
N VAL A 68 -1.95 -1.19 20.75
CA VAL A 68 -2.78 -2.33 21.24
C VAL A 68 -2.78 -2.42 22.77
N GLN A 69 -1.66 -2.07 23.42
CA GLN A 69 -1.60 -2.03 24.88
C GLN A 69 -2.37 -0.85 25.49
N ALA A 70 -2.63 0.20 24.71
CA ALA A 70 -3.43 1.31 25.18
C ALA A 70 -4.90 0.88 25.35
N PRO A 71 -5.55 1.16 26.50
CA PRO A 71 -6.98 0.90 26.66
C PRO A 71 -7.78 1.60 25.55
N TRP A 72 -8.76 0.90 24.98
CA TRP A 72 -9.58 1.45 23.89
C TRP A 72 -10.18 2.85 24.16
N PRO A 73 -10.60 3.21 25.40
CA PRO A 73 -11.08 4.57 25.67
C PRO A 73 -10.00 5.62 25.48
N VAL A 74 -8.74 5.30 25.81
CA VAL A 74 -7.60 6.22 25.62
C VAL A 74 -7.37 6.51 24.16
N VAL A 75 -7.46 5.49 23.29
CA VAL A 75 -7.35 5.65 21.83
C VAL A 75 -8.47 6.56 21.31
N ILE A 76 -9.72 6.32 21.72
CA ILE A 76 -10.86 7.15 21.32
C ILE A 76 -10.70 8.60 21.79
N ILE A 77 -10.30 8.80 23.04
CA ILE A 77 -10.05 10.15 23.58
C ILE A 77 -8.92 10.83 22.80
N GLY A 78 -7.86 10.11 22.46
CA GLY A 78 -6.78 10.62 21.63
C GLY A 78 -7.25 11.07 20.24
N VAL A 79 -8.05 10.26 19.55
CA VAL A 79 -8.64 10.59 18.26
C VAL A 79 -9.56 11.82 18.37
N ILE A 80 -10.40 11.89 19.41
CA ILE A 80 -11.27 13.02 19.70
C ILE A 80 -10.45 14.30 19.92
N ALA A 81 -9.39 14.20 20.74
CA ALA A 81 -8.53 15.34 21.05
C ALA A 81 -7.82 15.85 19.79
N ILE A 82 -7.18 14.96 19.03
CA ILE A 82 -6.54 15.33 17.76
C ILE A 82 -7.55 15.99 16.83
N THR A 83 -8.72 15.40 16.63
CA THR A 83 -9.77 15.98 15.77
C THR A 83 -10.23 17.35 16.24
N TYR A 84 -10.40 17.53 17.54
CA TYR A 84 -10.82 18.81 18.11
C TYR A 84 -9.82 19.93 17.83
N PHE A 85 -8.53 19.67 18.02
CA PHE A 85 -7.48 20.66 17.76
C PHE A 85 -7.26 20.91 16.28
N THR A 86 -7.29 19.87 15.44
CA THR A 86 -7.05 20.00 13.99
C THR A 86 -8.24 20.56 13.22
N SER A 87 -9.47 20.35 13.68
CA SER A 87 -10.68 20.89 13.03
C SER A 87 -10.98 22.35 13.39
N GLY A 88 -10.08 23.04 14.07
CA GLY A 88 -10.31 24.41 14.51
C GLY A 88 -11.39 24.51 15.60
N ARG A 89 -11.45 23.54 16.50
CA ARG A 89 -12.38 23.45 17.65
C ARG A 89 -13.87 23.30 17.25
N LYS A 90 -14.14 22.73 16.09
CA LYS A 90 -15.51 22.47 15.64
C LYS A 90 -16.08 21.24 16.35
N ILE A 91 -16.99 21.48 17.30
CA ILE A 91 -17.59 20.44 18.15
C ILE A 91 -18.34 19.40 17.29
N GLY A 92 -19.10 19.81 16.28
CA GLY A 92 -19.86 18.89 15.43
C GLY A 92 -18.99 17.84 14.72
N THR A 93 -17.87 18.26 14.13
CA THR A 93 -16.91 17.35 13.50
C THR A 93 -16.29 16.39 14.52
N THR A 94 -15.95 16.93 15.70
CA THR A 94 -15.32 16.15 16.78
C THR A 94 -16.25 15.07 17.31
N VAL A 95 -17.52 15.43 17.57
CA VAL A 95 -18.54 14.48 18.02
C VAL A 95 -18.79 13.39 16.98
N PHE A 96 -18.91 13.79 15.71
CA PHE A 96 -19.12 12.85 14.61
C PHE A 96 -17.98 11.85 14.47
N VAL A 97 -16.72 12.31 14.49
CA VAL A 97 -15.55 11.42 14.41
C VAL A 97 -15.45 10.51 15.65
N GLY A 98 -15.69 11.06 16.86
CA GLY A 98 -15.74 10.28 18.08
C GLY A 98 -16.81 9.18 18.05
N PHE A 99 -18.01 9.50 17.56
CA PHE A 99 -19.08 8.55 17.37
C PHE A 99 -18.70 7.45 16.37
N CYS A 100 -18.16 7.82 15.20
CA CYS A 100 -17.71 6.84 14.20
C CYS A 100 -16.64 5.92 14.74
N THR A 101 -15.67 6.47 15.49
CA THR A 101 -14.58 5.67 16.10
C THR A 101 -15.11 4.70 17.15
N PHE A 102 -16.02 5.15 18.02
CA PHE A 102 -16.70 4.30 18.98
C PHE A 102 -17.51 3.19 18.30
N PHE A 103 -18.23 3.54 17.22
CA PHE A 103 -19.09 2.62 16.50
C PHE A 103 -18.32 1.47 15.82
N ILE A 104 -17.08 1.71 15.40
CA ILE A 104 -16.20 0.65 14.88
C ILE A 104 -15.99 -0.47 15.90
N GLY A 105 -15.66 -0.11 17.15
CA GLY A 105 -15.50 -1.08 18.23
C GLY A 105 -16.81 -1.73 18.68
N PHE A 106 -17.90 -0.96 18.66
CA PHE A 106 -19.23 -1.43 19.05
C PHE A 106 -19.78 -2.48 18.10
N LEU A 107 -19.56 -2.34 16.78
CA LEU A 107 -20.04 -3.29 15.78
C LEU A 107 -19.41 -4.67 15.96
N ASN A 108 -18.10 -4.75 16.11
CA ASN A 108 -17.39 -6.00 16.32
C ASN A 108 -15.97 -5.73 16.82
N PRO A 109 -15.49 -6.42 17.87
CA PRO A 109 -14.12 -6.31 18.33
C PRO A 109 -13.06 -6.55 17.25
N ARG A 110 -13.33 -7.42 16.29
CA ARG A 110 -12.42 -7.67 15.16
C ARG A 110 -12.22 -6.45 14.27
N PHE A 111 -13.22 -5.57 14.15
CA PHE A 111 -13.08 -4.33 13.39
C PHE A 111 -12.15 -3.35 14.09
N TRP A 112 -12.18 -3.35 15.42
CA TRP A 112 -11.26 -2.56 16.22
C TRP A 112 -9.80 -2.97 15.99
N ASP A 113 -9.50 -4.27 16.03
CA ASP A 113 -8.16 -4.78 15.78
C ASP A 113 -7.68 -4.41 14.36
N LYS A 114 -8.57 -4.55 13.36
CA LYS A 114 -8.24 -4.16 11.98
C LYS A 114 -8.07 -2.66 11.79
N ALA A 115 -8.83 -1.84 12.50
CA ALA A 115 -8.68 -0.39 12.49
C ALA A 115 -7.31 0.02 13.07
N ILE A 116 -6.89 -0.61 14.17
CA ILE A 116 -5.56 -0.39 14.77
C ILE A 116 -4.44 -0.82 13.81
N GLU A 117 -4.55 -2.00 13.21
CA GLU A 117 -3.58 -2.49 12.22
C GLU A 117 -3.44 -1.49 11.05
N THR A 118 -4.55 -1.08 10.47
CA THR A 118 -4.57 -0.14 9.34
C THR A 118 -4.00 1.23 9.75
N THR A 119 -4.43 1.76 10.91
CA THR A 119 -3.92 3.03 11.42
C THR A 119 -2.41 2.99 11.63
N THR A 120 -1.89 1.90 12.19
CA THR A 120 -0.45 1.71 12.39
C THR A 120 0.32 1.73 11.08
N MET A 121 -0.16 1.01 10.04
CA MET A 121 0.46 1.03 8.72
C MET A 121 0.46 2.42 8.10
N VAL A 122 -0.66 3.14 8.20
CA VAL A 122 -0.81 4.51 7.67
C VAL A 122 0.13 5.47 8.39
N VAL A 123 0.23 5.41 9.72
CA VAL A 123 1.13 6.29 10.49
C VAL A 123 2.59 6.06 10.07
N ILE A 124 3.02 4.82 9.92
CA ILE A 124 4.39 4.52 9.47
C ILE A 124 4.60 4.99 8.03
N GLY A 125 3.66 4.70 7.12
CA GLY A 125 3.75 5.16 5.73
C GLY A 125 3.86 6.68 5.63
N ILE A 126 3.06 7.43 6.41
CA ILE A 126 3.13 8.90 6.47
C ILE A 126 4.46 9.36 7.08
N ALA A 127 4.94 8.73 8.15
CA ALA A 127 6.23 9.09 8.74
C ALA A 127 7.38 8.96 7.72
N ILE A 128 7.40 7.88 6.94
CA ILE A 128 8.38 7.70 5.87
C ILE A 128 8.20 8.78 4.78
N CYS A 129 6.94 9.09 4.40
CA CYS A 129 6.65 10.18 3.47
C CYS A 129 7.20 11.52 3.94
N ILE A 130 7.06 11.84 5.22
CA ILE A 130 7.57 13.09 5.79
C ILE A 130 9.10 13.12 5.71
N ILE A 131 9.75 12.04 6.14
CA ILE A 131 11.22 11.95 6.16
C ILE A 131 11.83 12.08 4.76
N ILE A 132 11.20 11.48 3.75
CA ILE A 132 11.72 11.45 2.38
C ILE A 132 11.12 12.59 1.55
N GLY A 133 9.80 12.79 1.64
CA GLY A 133 9.06 13.70 0.76
C GLY A 133 9.35 15.18 1.03
N ILE A 134 9.48 15.58 2.31
CA ILE A 134 9.77 16.98 2.63
C ILE A 134 11.14 17.41 2.09
N PRO A 135 12.26 16.68 2.30
CA PRO A 135 13.55 17.04 1.71
C PRO A 135 13.52 17.13 0.17
N ILE A 136 12.82 16.19 -0.49
CA ILE A 136 12.65 16.22 -1.94
C ILE A 136 11.86 17.47 -2.37
N GLY A 137 10.75 17.78 -1.70
CA GLY A 137 9.95 18.99 -1.98
C GLY A 137 10.75 20.27 -1.80
N ILE A 138 11.59 20.37 -0.76
CA ILE A 138 12.51 21.50 -0.54
C ILE A 138 13.52 21.60 -1.68
N ALA A 139 14.09 20.48 -2.13
CA ALA A 139 15.05 20.45 -3.24
C ALA A 139 14.39 20.91 -4.56
N MET A 140 13.13 20.51 -4.81
CA MET A 140 12.35 20.97 -5.96
C MET A 140 12.07 22.48 -5.89
N ALA A 141 11.71 22.99 -4.71
CA ALA A 141 11.46 24.42 -4.53
C ALA A 141 12.70 25.29 -4.77
N ARG A 142 13.88 24.76 -4.47
CA ARG A 142 15.17 25.47 -4.64
C ARG A 142 15.79 25.37 -6.03
N SER A 143 15.36 24.41 -6.87
CA SER A 143 16.00 24.14 -8.17
C SER A 143 15.00 23.73 -9.23
N GLU A 144 14.83 24.57 -10.26
CA GLU A 144 13.99 24.27 -11.43
C GLU A 144 14.47 22.99 -12.17
N LYS A 145 15.78 22.72 -12.19
CA LYS A 145 16.31 21.50 -12.83
C LYS A 145 15.84 20.25 -12.09
N VAL A 146 15.91 20.26 -10.76
CA VAL A 146 15.44 19.16 -9.91
C VAL A 146 13.92 19.00 -10.06
N ARG A 147 13.19 20.10 -10.06
CA ARG A 147 11.74 20.11 -10.22
C ARG A 147 11.31 19.48 -11.54
N ASN A 148 11.88 19.92 -12.66
CA ASN A 148 11.55 19.43 -13.99
C ASN A 148 11.92 17.95 -14.19
N ALA A 149 12.91 17.45 -13.45
CA ALA A 149 13.26 16.03 -13.47
C ALA A 149 12.31 15.17 -12.61
N ILE A 150 11.85 15.69 -11.47
CA ILE A 150 11.02 14.92 -10.52
C ILE A 150 9.54 14.97 -10.88
N LEU A 151 9.01 16.07 -11.41
CA LEU A 151 7.59 16.22 -11.75
C LEU A 151 7.03 15.07 -12.60
N PRO A 152 7.67 14.63 -13.70
CA PRO A 152 7.15 13.52 -14.51
C PRO A 152 7.08 12.20 -13.73
N ILE A 153 8.01 11.99 -12.79
CA ILE A 153 8.00 10.80 -11.93
C ILE A 153 6.80 10.84 -11.00
N LEU A 154 6.55 11.99 -10.35
CA LEU A 154 5.40 12.16 -9.47
C LEU A 154 4.08 12.03 -10.22
N ASP A 155 4.00 12.54 -11.46
CA ASP A 155 2.82 12.40 -12.32
C ASP A 155 2.55 10.92 -12.63
N THR A 156 3.59 10.19 -13.00
CA THR A 156 3.50 8.74 -13.28
C THR A 156 3.06 7.97 -12.05
N MET A 157 3.61 8.29 -10.87
CA MET A 157 3.23 7.64 -9.60
C MET A 157 1.75 7.86 -9.25
N GLN A 158 1.17 9.00 -9.60
CA GLN A 158 -0.25 9.29 -9.31
C GLN A 158 -1.23 8.67 -10.31
N VAL A 159 -0.80 8.44 -11.55
CA VAL A 159 -1.63 7.80 -12.58
C VAL A 159 -1.74 6.29 -12.35
N ILE A 160 -0.70 5.67 -11.83
CA ILE A 160 -0.68 4.23 -11.58
C ILE A 160 -1.54 3.92 -10.35
N PRO A 161 -2.55 3.02 -10.46
CA PRO A 161 -3.37 2.60 -9.31
C PRO A 161 -2.52 2.01 -8.19
N ALA A 162 -2.91 2.28 -6.93
CA ALA A 162 -2.17 1.80 -5.74
C ALA A 162 -1.95 0.27 -5.72
N PHE A 163 -2.86 -0.51 -6.29
CA PHE A 163 -2.73 -1.96 -6.40
C PHE A 163 -1.53 -2.42 -7.25
N CYS A 164 -1.13 -1.61 -8.25
CA CYS A 164 0.02 -1.93 -9.08
C CYS A 164 1.33 -1.90 -8.28
N TYR A 165 1.39 -1.13 -7.20
CA TYR A 165 2.54 -1.10 -6.29
C TYR A 165 2.50 -2.22 -5.25
N LEU A 166 1.28 -2.65 -4.89
CA LEU A 166 1.09 -3.72 -3.92
C LEU A 166 1.61 -5.06 -4.43
N ILE A 167 1.38 -5.36 -5.73
CA ILE A 167 1.77 -6.65 -6.32
C ILE A 167 3.29 -6.89 -6.25
N PRO A 168 4.17 -5.99 -6.76
CA PRO A 168 5.62 -6.14 -6.58
C PRO A 168 6.03 -6.22 -5.11
N GLY A 169 5.38 -5.44 -4.24
CA GLY A 169 5.62 -5.49 -2.80
C GLY A 169 5.33 -6.88 -2.21
N ILE A 170 4.23 -7.52 -2.60
CA ILE A 170 3.90 -8.88 -2.17
C ILE A 170 4.90 -9.92 -2.70
N ILE A 171 5.36 -9.75 -3.92
CA ILE A 171 6.34 -10.67 -4.53
C ILE A 171 7.70 -10.58 -3.81
N LEU A 172 8.10 -9.38 -3.37
CA LEU A 172 9.38 -9.15 -2.68
C LEU A 172 9.34 -9.50 -1.19
N PHE A 173 8.27 -9.12 -0.49
CA PHE A 173 8.20 -9.17 0.98
C PHE A 173 7.16 -10.17 1.52
N GLY A 174 6.43 -10.85 0.63
CA GLY A 174 5.31 -11.72 1.02
C GLY A 174 4.05 -10.95 1.37
N LEU A 175 2.99 -11.68 1.74
CA LEU A 175 1.74 -11.08 2.21
C LEU A 175 1.92 -10.52 3.63
N GLY A 176 1.48 -9.27 3.86
CA GLY A 176 1.54 -8.68 5.19
C GLY A 176 1.54 -7.16 5.23
N ALA A 177 1.99 -6.60 6.36
CA ALA A 177 2.02 -5.16 6.59
C ALA A 177 3.05 -4.42 5.72
N ILE A 178 4.18 -5.06 5.39
CA ILE A 178 5.28 -4.41 4.67
C ILE A 178 4.85 -3.94 3.27
N PRO A 179 4.27 -4.79 2.39
CA PRO A 179 3.77 -4.34 1.08
C PRO A 179 2.73 -3.22 1.19
N ALA A 180 1.86 -3.29 2.20
CA ALA A 180 0.86 -2.26 2.43
C ALA A 180 1.51 -0.91 2.80
N ILE A 181 2.48 -0.90 3.72
CA ILE A 181 3.23 0.31 4.11
C ILE A 181 3.95 0.92 2.90
N ILE A 182 4.61 0.10 2.08
CA ILE A 182 5.30 0.54 0.87
C ILE A 182 4.31 1.17 -0.12
N SER A 183 3.15 0.53 -0.33
CA SER A 183 2.10 1.06 -1.22
C SER A 183 1.53 2.38 -0.71
N ILE A 184 1.31 2.52 0.60
CA ILE A 184 0.87 3.76 1.24
C ILE A 184 1.92 4.86 1.02
N PHE A 185 3.20 4.56 1.24
CA PHE A 185 4.30 5.49 1.02
C PHE A 185 4.33 5.98 -0.44
N ILE A 186 4.33 5.09 -1.41
CA ILE A 186 4.42 5.44 -2.84
C ILE A 186 3.22 6.30 -3.27
N TYR A 187 2.02 6.00 -2.77
CA TYR A 187 0.81 6.74 -3.11
C TYR A 187 0.71 8.11 -2.41
N ALA A 188 1.14 8.20 -1.15
CA ALA A 188 1.04 9.43 -0.35
C ALA A 188 2.20 10.41 -0.58
N CYS A 189 3.34 9.93 -1.09
CA CYS A 189 4.55 10.74 -1.27
C CYS A 189 4.39 11.87 -2.31
N PRO A 190 3.81 11.65 -3.52
CA PRO A 190 3.70 12.69 -4.53
C PRO A 190 2.90 13.93 -4.09
N PRO A 191 1.70 13.83 -3.49
CA PRO A 191 0.98 14.99 -2.98
C PRO A 191 1.78 15.78 -1.95
N LEU A 192 2.47 15.08 -1.03
CA LEU A 192 3.27 15.73 0.01
C LEU A 192 4.43 16.51 -0.59
N ILE A 193 5.16 15.92 -1.54
CA ILE A 193 6.28 16.58 -2.23
C ILE A 193 5.79 17.84 -2.95
N ARG A 194 4.67 17.76 -3.69
CA ARG A 194 4.10 18.89 -4.42
C ARG A 194 3.64 20.01 -3.51
N LEU A 195 2.96 19.67 -2.41
CA LEU A 195 2.51 20.67 -1.44
C LEU A 195 3.70 21.35 -0.75
N THR A 196 4.78 20.62 -0.49
CA THR A 196 6.01 21.18 0.06
C THR A 196 6.69 22.12 -0.93
N ASP A 197 6.83 21.74 -2.21
CA ASP A 197 7.34 22.60 -3.28
C ASP A 197 6.50 23.88 -3.41
N LEU A 198 5.18 23.76 -3.46
CA LEU A 198 4.27 24.88 -3.60
C LEU A 198 4.26 25.80 -2.37
N GLY A 199 4.37 25.24 -1.16
CA GLY A 199 4.34 26.03 0.08
C GLY A 199 5.63 26.83 0.36
N ILE A 200 6.74 26.47 -0.29
CA ILE A 200 8.02 27.18 -0.15
C ILE A 200 8.20 28.26 -1.21
N ARG A 201 7.56 28.13 -2.36
CA ARG A 201 7.55 29.12 -3.44
C ARG A 201 6.58 30.24 -3.17
#